data_b0b33c9019b52ba4ac3a7fbe308c299a
#
_entry.id   b0b33c9019b52ba4ac3a7fbe308c299a
#
_cell.length_a   1.000
_cell.length_b   1.000
_cell.length_c   1.000
_cell.angle_alpha   90.00
_cell.angle_beta   90.00
_cell.angle_gamma   90.00
#
_symmetry.space_group_name_H-M   'P 1'
#
loop_
_entity.id
_entity.type
_entity.pdbx_description
1 polymer ?
#
loop_
_entity_poly.entity_id
_entity_poly.type
_entity_poly.pdbx_seq_one_letter_code
_entity_poly.pdbx_strand_id
1 'polypeptide(L)'
;MVQIRERDLPARDVFIVTEAIAESARRSGARLLVNDRADIAASAGAGVHLTTRSLTVEVVRGAFAPDMLVGVSTHTFEEARAAQRGGADFVVFGPVFETVSKKDYGEPVGLEALHQVATCLTIPVVALGGIKPSNFREALDVGAAGVAGISMFTEAQDLNTLVAAIKGRGVARLA
;
A
#
# COMPACT_ATOMS: atom_id res chain seq x y z
N MET A 1 4.61 -0.48 6.93
CA MET A 1 5.25 -0.31 5.60
C MET A 1 5.45 1.16 5.34
N VAL A 2 6.49 1.53 4.57
CA VAL A 2 6.76 2.89 4.09
C VAL A 2 6.96 2.81 2.58
N GLN A 3 6.42 3.80 1.83
CA GLN A 3 6.54 3.83 0.37
C GLN A 3 7.28 5.09 -0.07
N ILE A 4 8.30 4.92 -0.92
CA ILE A 4 8.92 6.00 -1.67
C ILE A 4 8.11 6.23 -2.94
N ARG A 5 7.60 7.45 -3.10
CA ARG A 5 6.73 7.84 -4.21
C ARG A 5 7.12 9.21 -4.75
N GLU A 6 8.27 9.24 -5.40
CA GLU A 6 8.83 10.41 -6.04
C GLU A 6 8.70 10.26 -7.57
N ARG A 7 7.73 10.97 -8.15
CA ARG A 7 7.40 10.84 -9.58
C ARG A 7 8.28 11.70 -10.48
N ASP A 8 8.80 12.77 -9.92
CA ASP A 8 9.51 13.82 -10.67
C ASP A 8 11.03 13.67 -10.56
N LEU A 9 11.51 12.77 -9.70
CA LEU A 9 12.92 12.48 -9.57
C LEU A 9 13.43 11.53 -10.68
N PRO A 10 14.65 11.77 -11.18
CA PRO A 10 15.33 10.79 -12.04
C PRO A 10 15.48 9.44 -11.35
N ALA A 11 15.50 8.35 -12.13
CA ALA A 11 15.64 6.99 -11.62
C ALA A 11 16.84 6.80 -10.68
N ARG A 12 17.97 7.42 -11.01
CA ARG A 12 19.19 7.40 -10.19
C ARG A 12 18.93 7.95 -8.78
N ASP A 13 18.22 9.06 -8.68
CA ASP A 13 18.00 9.74 -7.41
C ASP A 13 16.97 8.96 -6.56
N VAL A 14 15.95 8.39 -7.19
CA VAL A 14 15.01 7.45 -6.52
C VAL A 14 15.78 6.24 -5.97
N PHE A 15 16.73 5.67 -6.73
CA PHE A 15 17.57 4.57 -6.27
C PHE A 15 18.43 4.96 -5.06
N ILE A 16 19.13 6.10 -5.13
CA ILE A 16 19.96 6.60 -4.02
C ILE A 16 19.13 6.79 -2.74
N VAL A 17 17.95 7.41 -2.85
CA VAL A 17 17.04 7.59 -1.70
C VAL A 17 16.56 6.25 -1.16
N THR A 18 16.25 5.31 -2.06
CA THR A 18 15.79 3.98 -1.66
C THR A 18 16.87 3.23 -0.89
N GLU A 19 18.11 3.20 -1.38
CA GLU A 19 19.23 2.55 -0.68
C GLU A 19 19.50 3.19 0.69
N ALA A 20 19.50 4.52 0.76
CA ALA A 20 19.73 5.25 2.01
C ALA A 20 18.71 4.90 3.10
N ILE A 21 17.46 4.64 2.71
CA ILE A 21 16.37 4.30 3.64
C ILE A 21 16.29 2.80 3.92
N ALA A 22 16.67 1.95 2.96
CA ALA A 22 16.47 0.49 3.03
C ALA A 22 17.11 -0.14 4.28
N GLU A 23 18.30 0.28 4.66
CA GLU A 23 18.95 -0.26 5.87
C GLU A 23 18.23 0.16 7.15
N SER A 24 17.77 1.41 7.24
CA SER A 24 17.00 1.89 8.40
C SER A 24 15.66 1.17 8.50
N ALA A 25 15.01 0.93 7.37
CA ALA A 25 13.77 0.17 7.30
C ALA A 25 13.99 -1.27 7.80
N ARG A 26 15.03 -1.96 7.33
CA ARG A 26 15.37 -3.33 7.79
C ARG A 26 15.63 -3.39 9.29
N ARG A 27 16.42 -2.46 9.84
CA ARG A 27 16.71 -2.40 11.29
C ARG A 27 15.47 -2.19 12.14
N SER A 28 14.49 -1.42 11.64
CA SER A 28 13.23 -1.16 12.35
C SER A 28 12.16 -2.23 12.11
N GLY A 29 12.42 -3.24 11.25
CA GLY A 29 11.43 -4.22 10.83
C GLY A 29 10.34 -3.63 9.92
N ALA A 30 10.54 -2.42 9.38
CA ALA A 30 9.61 -1.82 8.43
C ALA A 30 9.84 -2.38 7.02
N ARG A 31 8.78 -2.67 6.29
CA ARG A 31 8.86 -3.01 4.87
C ARG A 31 8.92 -1.72 4.05
N LEU A 32 9.93 -1.59 3.20
CA LEU A 32 10.09 -0.48 2.26
C LEU A 32 9.52 -0.86 0.90
N LEU A 33 8.78 0.05 0.28
CA LEU A 33 8.20 -0.11 -1.05
C LEU A 33 8.65 1.03 -1.95
N VAL A 34 8.85 0.74 -3.23
CA VAL A 34 9.06 1.76 -4.28
C VAL A 34 7.84 1.80 -5.17
N ASN A 35 7.34 3.01 -5.46
CA ASN A 35 6.19 3.16 -6.35
C ASN A 35 6.60 2.90 -7.81
N ASP A 36 5.92 1.95 -8.46
CA ASP A 36 5.98 1.67 -9.90
C ASP A 36 7.34 1.21 -10.47
N ARG A 37 8.44 1.34 -9.75
CA ARG A 37 9.79 1.04 -10.21
C ARG A 37 10.29 -0.29 -9.64
N ALA A 38 9.82 -1.40 -10.26
CA ALA A 38 10.21 -2.76 -9.86
C ALA A 38 11.72 -3.01 -10.03
N ASP A 39 12.35 -2.38 -11.01
CA ASP A 39 13.79 -2.41 -11.24
C ASP A 39 14.58 -1.82 -10.05
N ILE A 40 14.17 -0.65 -9.57
CA ILE A 40 14.78 0.00 -8.40
C ILE A 40 14.48 -0.81 -7.13
N ALA A 41 13.24 -1.25 -6.96
CA ALA A 41 12.85 -2.05 -5.81
C ALA A 41 13.71 -3.32 -5.68
N ALA A 42 13.85 -4.07 -6.77
CA ALA A 42 14.68 -5.28 -6.81
C ALA A 42 16.15 -4.99 -6.50
N SER A 43 16.71 -3.94 -7.10
CA SER A 43 18.12 -3.56 -6.91
C SER A 43 18.44 -3.13 -5.48
N ALA A 44 17.49 -2.51 -4.77
CA ALA A 44 17.66 -2.03 -3.39
C ALA A 44 17.16 -3.04 -2.32
N GLY A 45 16.66 -4.21 -2.72
CA GLY A 45 16.07 -5.19 -1.80
C GLY A 45 14.81 -4.68 -1.11
N ALA A 46 14.05 -3.82 -1.81
CA ALA A 46 12.75 -3.31 -1.38
C ALA A 46 11.61 -4.04 -2.10
N GLY A 47 10.37 -3.83 -1.66
CA GLY A 47 9.18 -4.25 -2.40
C GLY A 47 8.74 -3.18 -3.42
N VAL A 48 7.77 -3.52 -4.25
CA VAL A 48 7.19 -2.61 -5.23
C VAL A 48 5.69 -2.41 -4.96
N HIS A 49 5.21 -1.20 -5.21
CA HIS A 49 3.79 -0.88 -5.21
C HIS A 49 3.35 -0.49 -6.61
N LEU A 50 2.57 -1.34 -7.25
CA LEU A 50 2.07 -1.18 -8.61
C LEU A 50 0.74 -0.42 -8.63
N THR A 51 0.46 0.19 -9.76
CA THR A 51 -0.80 0.87 -10.07
C THR A 51 -1.45 0.22 -11.30
N THR A 52 -2.66 0.62 -11.65
CA THR A 52 -3.35 0.14 -12.86
C THR A 52 -2.63 0.48 -14.17
N ARG A 53 -1.61 1.34 -14.13
CA ARG A 53 -0.77 1.74 -15.28
C ARG A 53 0.63 1.17 -15.25
N SER A 54 0.97 0.41 -14.21
CA SER A 54 2.26 -0.25 -14.04
C SER A 54 2.35 -1.54 -14.86
N LEU A 55 3.51 -2.19 -14.86
CA LEU A 55 3.64 -3.58 -15.29
C LEU A 55 2.69 -4.46 -14.47
N THR A 56 2.20 -5.55 -15.07
CA THR A 56 1.36 -6.50 -14.32
C THR A 56 2.18 -7.28 -13.29
N VAL A 57 1.51 -7.83 -12.30
CA VAL A 57 2.17 -8.60 -11.23
C VAL A 57 2.94 -9.78 -11.81
N GLU A 58 2.35 -10.48 -12.77
CA GLU A 58 2.97 -11.65 -13.43
C GLU A 58 4.29 -11.27 -14.12
N VAL A 59 4.32 -10.12 -14.81
CA VAL A 59 5.54 -9.62 -15.46
C VAL A 59 6.59 -9.28 -14.41
N VAL A 60 6.22 -8.63 -13.32
CA VAL A 60 7.13 -8.29 -12.22
C VAL A 60 7.70 -9.55 -11.57
N ARG A 61 6.86 -10.56 -11.29
CA ARG A 61 7.29 -11.85 -10.73
C ARG A 61 8.25 -12.61 -11.65
N GLY A 62 8.01 -12.56 -12.96
CA GLY A 62 8.85 -13.27 -13.94
C GLY A 62 10.17 -12.56 -14.26
N ALA A 63 10.22 -11.23 -14.16
CA ALA A 63 11.37 -10.44 -14.60
C ALA A 63 12.31 -10.00 -13.47
N PHE A 64 11.81 -9.95 -12.22
CA PHE A 64 12.57 -9.47 -11.06
C PHE A 64 12.63 -10.54 -9.95
N ALA A 65 12.99 -10.15 -8.72
CA ALA A 65 13.12 -11.08 -7.59
C ALA A 65 11.78 -11.79 -7.28
N PRO A 66 11.72 -13.13 -7.32
CA PRO A 66 10.45 -13.88 -7.14
C PRO A 66 9.80 -13.66 -5.78
N ASP A 67 10.60 -13.42 -4.75
CA ASP A 67 10.21 -13.20 -3.35
C ASP A 67 10.06 -11.71 -2.99
N MET A 68 10.19 -10.81 -3.97
CA MET A 68 9.96 -9.38 -3.76
C MET A 68 8.52 -9.12 -3.34
N LEU A 69 8.32 -8.32 -2.28
CA LEU A 69 6.98 -7.90 -1.87
C LEU A 69 6.30 -7.04 -2.95
N VAL A 70 5.15 -7.47 -3.45
CA VAL A 70 4.39 -6.78 -4.50
C VAL A 70 3.01 -6.38 -3.98
N GLY A 71 2.78 -5.08 -3.84
CA GLY A 71 1.46 -4.51 -3.58
C GLY A 71 0.84 -3.90 -4.83
N VAL A 72 -0.49 -3.88 -4.92
CA VAL A 72 -1.21 -3.32 -6.07
C VAL A 72 -2.31 -2.37 -5.61
N SER A 73 -2.36 -1.16 -6.18
CA SER A 73 -3.51 -0.26 -6.04
C SER A 73 -4.68 -0.77 -6.88
N THR A 74 -5.85 -0.83 -6.27
CA THR A 74 -7.09 -1.31 -6.90
C THR A 74 -8.27 -0.44 -6.51
N HIS A 75 -9.26 -0.32 -7.40
CA HIS A 75 -10.43 0.54 -7.24
C HIS A 75 -11.74 -0.24 -7.39
N THR A 76 -11.69 -1.45 -7.95
CA THR A 76 -12.83 -2.34 -8.11
C THR A 76 -12.53 -3.72 -7.53
N PHE A 77 -13.58 -4.49 -7.27
CA PHE A 77 -13.46 -5.88 -6.83
C PHE A 77 -12.72 -6.75 -7.86
N GLU A 78 -13.00 -6.53 -9.13
CA GLU A 78 -12.38 -7.25 -10.25
C GLU A 78 -10.88 -7.00 -10.34
N GLU A 79 -10.46 -5.74 -10.18
CA GLU A 79 -9.04 -5.38 -10.12
C GLU A 79 -8.34 -6.05 -8.95
N ALA A 80 -8.96 -6.05 -7.76
CA ALA A 80 -8.39 -6.68 -6.57
C ALA A 80 -8.24 -8.20 -6.74
N ARG A 81 -9.26 -8.86 -7.32
CA ARG A 81 -9.19 -10.29 -7.66
C ARG A 81 -8.14 -10.58 -8.73
N ALA A 82 -8.00 -9.73 -9.73
CA ALA A 82 -6.97 -9.89 -10.77
C ALA A 82 -5.57 -9.77 -10.17
N ALA A 83 -5.34 -8.77 -9.31
CA ALA A 83 -4.07 -8.61 -8.60
C ALA A 83 -3.72 -9.86 -7.77
N GLN A 84 -4.67 -10.41 -7.01
CA GLN A 84 -4.46 -11.64 -6.25
C GLN A 84 -4.11 -12.82 -7.16
N ARG A 85 -4.85 -13.03 -8.27
CA ARG A 85 -4.56 -14.11 -9.23
C ARG A 85 -3.18 -13.95 -9.87
N GLY A 86 -2.74 -12.71 -10.10
CA GLY A 86 -1.41 -12.39 -10.64
C GLY A 86 -0.28 -12.63 -9.64
N GLY A 87 -0.57 -12.94 -8.38
CA GLY A 87 0.42 -13.21 -7.35
C GLY A 87 0.84 -11.97 -6.55
N ALA A 88 -0.02 -10.95 -6.41
CA ALA A 88 0.20 -9.86 -5.48
C ALA A 88 0.18 -10.37 -4.02
N ASP A 89 1.04 -9.80 -3.17
CA ASP A 89 1.10 -10.13 -1.74
C ASP A 89 0.05 -9.38 -0.93
N PHE A 90 -0.40 -8.21 -1.41
CA PHE A 90 -1.47 -7.42 -0.81
C PHE A 90 -2.06 -6.46 -1.84
N VAL A 91 -3.24 -5.95 -1.57
CA VAL A 91 -3.84 -4.86 -2.35
C VAL A 91 -4.04 -3.62 -1.50
N VAL A 92 -3.96 -2.45 -2.14
CA VAL A 92 -4.37 -1.17 -1.58
C VAL A 92 -5.67 -0.77 -2.26
N PHE A 93 -6.77 -0.80 -1.51
CA PHE A 93 -8.12 -0.60 -2.05
C PHE A 93 -8.65 0.79 -1.69
N GLY A 94 -9.22 1.50 -2.65
CA GLY A 94 -9.82 2.81 -2.43
C GLY A 94 -9.92 3.69 -3.68
N PRO A 95 -10.39 4.96 -3.50
CA PRO A 95 -10.55 5.69 -2.23
C PRO A 95 -11.77 5.23 -1.42
N VAL A 96 -11.57 4.93 -0.12
CA VAL A 96 -12.66 4.44 0.74
C VAL A 96 -13.56 5.58 1.20
N PHE A 97 -12.98 6.73 1.56
CA PHE A 97 -13.69 7.93 1.97
C PHE A 97 -13.39 9.10 1.04
N GLU A 98 -14.20 10.14 1.11
CA GLU A 98 -13.96 11.37 0.36
C GLU A 98 -12.57 11.94 0.62
N THR A 99 -11.89 12.36 -0.46
CA THR A 99 -10.55 12.93 -0.40
C THR A 99 -10.33 13.97 -1.48
N VAL A 100 -9.79 15.12 -1.09
CA VAL A 100 -9.47 16.23 -2.01
C VAL A 100 -8.40 15.82 -3.03
N SER A 101 -7.46 14.96 -2.65
CA SER A 101 -6.33 14.54 -3.49
C SER A 101 -6.71 13.57 -4.61
N LYS A 102 -7.95 13.12 -4.68
CA LYS A 102 -8.42 12.13 -5.67
C LYS A 102 -9.75 12.51 -6.35
N LYS A 103 -10.06 13.78 -6.49
CA LYS A 103 -11.27 14.24 -7.22
C LYS A 103 -11.38 13.68 -8.64
N ASP A 104 -10.25 13.34 -9.27
CA ASP A 104 -10.18 12.80 -10.63
C ASP A 104 -10.44 11.28 -10.71
N TYR A 105 -10.60 10.58 -9.59
CA TYR A 105 -10.78 9.11 -9.53
C TYR A 105 -12.23 8.66 -9.27
N GLY A 106 -13.19 9.58 -9.30
CA GLY A 106 -14.59 9.28 -9.07
C GLY A 106 -15.01 9.30 -7.59
N GLU A 107 -16.22 8.82 -7.33
CA GLU A 107 -16.77 8.75 -5.98
C GLU A 107 -16.03 7.72 -5.11
N PRO A 108 -16.04 7.89 -3.77
CA PRO A 108 -15.50 6.91 -2.85
C PRO A 108 -16.17 5.54 -3.02
N VAL A 109 -15.38 4.47 -2.95
CA VAL A 109 -15.90 3.10 -3.02
C VAL A 109 -16.72 2.71 -1.78
N GLY A 110 -16.48 3.36 -0.64
CA GLY A 110 -17.20 3.15 0.61
C GLY A 110 -16.76 1.92 1.40
N LEU A 111 -17.32 1.81 2.60
CA LEU A 111 -17.02 0.70 3.53
C LEU A 111 -17.61 -0.64 3.10
N GLU A 112 -18.75 -0.64 2.43
CA GLU A 112 -19.40 -1.87 1.95
C GLU A 112 -18.55 -2.58 0.89
N ALA A 113 -18.06 -1.84 -0.11
CA ALA A 113 -17.15 -2.39 -1.11
C ALA A 113 -15.81 -2.84 -0.49
N LEU A 114 -15.27 -2.09 0.48
CA LEU A 114 -14.09 -2.50 1.24
C LEU A 114 -14.34 -3.82 1.97
N HIS A 115 -15.47 -3.97 2.65
CA HIS A 115 -15.86 -5.22 3.34
C HIS A 115 -15.94 -6.40 2.37
N GLN A 116 -16.60 -6.22 1.24
CA GLN A 116 -16.70 -7.24 0.20
C GLN A 116 -15.32 -7.70 -0.28
N VAL A 117 -14.42 -6.76 -0.58
CA VAL A 117 -13.06 -7.07 -1.04
C VAL A 117 -12.29 -7.78 0.07
N ALA A 118 -12.32 -7.27 1.31
CA ALA A 118 -11.57 -7.82 2.43
C ALA A 118 -12.02 -9.24 2.83
N THR A 119 -13.29 -9.58 2.63
CA THR A 119 -13.83 -10.92 2.95
C THR A 119 -13.62 -11.93 1.83
N CYS A 120 -13.56 -11.48 0.58
CA CYS A 120 -13.42 -12.36 -0.57
C CYS A 120 -11.98 -12.66 -0.99
N LEU A 121 -11.03 -11.80 -0.64
CA LEU A 121 -9.63 -12.04 -0.93
C LEU A 121 -8.95 -12.84 0.18
N THR A 122 -7.95 -13.63 -0.20
CA THR A 122 -7.09 -14.37 0.74
C THR A 122 -5.81 -13.60 1.08
N ILE A 123 -5.50 -12.55 0.31
CA ILE A 123 -4.38 -11.64 0.57
C ILE A 123 -4.86 -10.41 1.35
N PRO A 124 -3.98 -9.77 2.14
CA PRO A 124 -4.34 -8.59 2.92
C PRO A 124 -4.84 -7.43 2.06
N VAL A 125 -5.90 -6.76 2.53
CA VAL A 125 -6.47 -5.56 1.93
C VAL A 125 -6.16 -4.36 2.81
N VAL A 126 -5.48 -3.37 2.26
CA VAL A 126 -5.12 -2.11 2.94
C VAL A 126 -6.04 -1.00 2.44
N ALA A 127 -6.77 -0.36 3.32
CA ALA A 127 -7.68 0.74 2.97
C ALA A 127 -6.91 2.04 2.71
N LEU A 128 -7.24 2.73 1.61
CA LEU A 128 -6.63 4.01 1.23
C LEU A 128 -7.71 5.01 0.79
N GLY A 129 -7.44 6.30 0.99
CA GLY A 129 -8.26 7.41 0.51
C GLY A 129 -9.21 7.95 1.57
N GLY A 130 -9.01 9.20 1.93
CA GLY A 130 -9.78 9.90 2.96
C GLY A 130 -9.64 9.35 4.37
N ILE A 131 -8.66 8.48 4.62
CA ILE A 131 -8.38 7.93 5.94
C ILE A 131 -7.83 9.02 6.87
N LYS A 132 -8.42 9.11 8.07
CA LYS A 132 -8.10 10.10 9.11
C LYS A 132 -8.04 9.42 10.49
N PRO A 133 -7.46 10.07 11.51
CA PRO A 133 -7.51 9.56 12.89
C PRO A 133 -8.93 9.32 13.42
N SER A 134 -9.93 10.03 12.87
CA SER A 134 -11.34 9.90 13.26
C SER A 134 -12.07 8.72 12.64
N ASN A 135 -11.61 8.18 11.48
CA ASN A 135 -12.36 7.15 10.74
C ASN A 135 -11.56 5.87 10.42
N PHE A 136 -10.25 5.81 10.68
CA PHE A 136 -9.45 4.62 10.34
C PHE A 136 -9.97 3.32 10.97
N ARG A 137 -10.65 3.44 12.13
CA ARG A 137 -11.22 2.28 12.83
C ARG A 137 -12.35 1.64 12.05
N GLU A 138 -13.18 2.44 11.41
CA GLU A 138 -14.29 1.95 10.57
C GLU A 138 -13.76 1.06 9.44
N ALA A 139 -12.66 1.46 8.80
CA ALA A 139 -12.03 0.64 7.76
C ALA A 139 -11.46 -0.69 8.30
N LEU A 140 -10.87 -0.69 9.50
CA LEU A 140 -10.38 -1.91 10.14
C LEU A 140 -11.51 -2.82 10.61
N ASP A 141 -12.58 -2.24 11.17
CA ASP A 141 -13.74 -2.97 11.69
C ASP A 141 -14.51 -3.73 10.59
N VAL A 142 -14.46 -3.25 9.33
CA VAL A 142 -15.04 -3.96 8.17
C VAL A 142 -14.09 -4.95 7.50
N GLY A 143 -12.91 -5.20 8.07
CA GLY A 143 -12.01 -6.28 7.66
C GLY A 143 -10.73 -5.85 6.94
N ALA A 144 -10.46 -4.55 6.78
CA ALA A 144 -9.17 -4.14 6.25
C ALA A 144 -8.03 -4.60 7.16
N ALA A 145 -6.97 -5.19 6.58
CA ALA A 145 -5.78 -5.62 7.31
C ALA A 145 -4.91 -4.44 7.78
N GLY A 146 -5.15 -3.25 7.26
CA GLY A 146 -4.46 -2.03 7.63
C GLY A 146 -4.99 -0.83 6.89
N VAL A 147 -4.41 0.33 7.20
CA VAL A 147 -4.75 1.59 6.54
C VAL A 147 -3.51 2.26 5.97
N ALA A 148 -3.68 3.00 4.88
CA ALA A 148 -2.64 3.79 4.24
C ALA A 148 -3.11 5.24 4.08
N GLY A 149 -2.17 6.17 4.10
CA GLY A 149 -2.45 7.58 3.92
C GLY A 149 -1.16 8.39 3.85
N ILE A 150 -1.25 9.65 3.47
CA ILE A 150 -0.14 10.59 3.51
C ILE A 150 -0.38 11.56 4.66
N SER A 151 -1.34 12.48 4.54
CA SER A 151 -1.61 13.52 5.53
C SER A 151 -1.86 12.97 6.93
N MET A 152 -2.58 11.86 7.05
CA MET A 152 -2.82 11.20 8.33
C MET A 152 -1.53 10.96 9.14
N PHE A 153 -0.43 10.62 8.46
CA PHE A 153 0.85 10.30 9.11
C PHE A 153 1.82 11.49 9.12
N THR A 154 1.85 12.30 8.04
CA THR A 154 2.77 13.45 7.95
C THR A 154 2.36 14.64 8.80
N GLU A 155 1.07 14.77 9.10
CA GLU A 155 0.49 15.84 9.92
C GLU A 155 0.18 15.40 11.35
N ALA A 156 0.52 14.16 11.71
CA ALA A 156 0.27 13.63 13.05
C ALA A 156 1.12 14.36 14.10
N GLN A 157 0.48 14.90 15.14
CA GLN A 157 1.18 15.53 16.28
C GLN A 157 2.00 14.50 17.08
N ASP A 158 1.49 13.28 17.22
CA ASP A 158 2.17 12.14 17.83
C ASP A 158 1.99 10.89 16.94
N LEU A 159 3.00 10.69 16.08
CA LEU A 159 3.02 9.56 15.15
C LEU A 159 3.10 8.21 15.88
N ASN A 160 3.82 8.15 17.01
CA ASN A 160 3.98 6.90 17.77
C ASN A 160 2.64 6.44 18.35
N THR A 161 1.91 7.34 18.99
CA THR A 161 0.58 7.05 19.53
C THR A 161 -0.40 6.65 18.42
N LEU A 162 -0.39 7.34 17.29
CA LEU A 162 -1.24 7.00 16.14
C LEU A 162 -0.93 5.59 15.61
N VAL A 163 0.35 5.29 15.37
CA VAL A 163 0.76 3.97 14.86
C VAL A 163 0.44 2.86 15.88
N ALA A 164 0.64 3.10 17.17
CA ALA A 164 0.27 2.15 18.21
C ALA A 164 -1.25 1.88 18.24
N ALA A 165 -2.07 2.91 18.09
CA ALA A 165 -3.52 2.78 18.04
C ALA A 165 -4.00 1.96 16.82
N ILE A 166 -3.36 2.12 15.66
CA ILE A 166 -3.64 1.32 14.47
C ILE A 166 -3.23 -0.14 14.68
N LYS A 167 -2.02 -0.39 15.19
CA LYS A 167 -1.48 -1.74 15.44
C LYS A 167 -2.22 -2.48 16.55
N GLY A 168 -2.71 -1.79 17.57
CA GLY A 168 -3.38 -2.37 18.75
C GLY A 168 -4.73 -3.04 18.45
N ARG A 169 -5.26 -2.89 17.23
CA ARG A 169 -6.51 -3.52 16.78
C ARG A 169 -6.34 -4.81 15.99
N GLY A 170 -5.18 -5.46 16.08
CA GLY A 170 -4.99 -6.80 15.52
C GLY A 170 -4.83 -6.82 14.01
N VAL A 171 -3.84 -6.09 13.52
CA VAL A 171 -3.39 -6.25 12.12
C VAL A 171 -2.92 -7.69 11.94
N ALA A 172 -3.61 -8.44 11.08
CA ALA A 172 -3.11 -9.72 10.61
C ALA A 172 -1.67 -9.49 10.11
N ARG A 173 -0.70 -10.25 10.66
CA ARG A 173 0.70 -10.09 10.27
C ARG A 173 0.78 -10.39 8.78
N LEU A 174 1.20 -9.40 8.01
CA LEU A 174 1.75 -9.64 6.68
C LEU A 174 2.99 -10.50 6.88
N ALA A 175 2.89 -11.79 6.60
CA ALA A 175 3.95 -12.78 6.74
C ALA A 175 5.10 -12.47 5.79
#